data_b135eda727f95e72472a22a5af12ad27
#
_entry.id   b135eda727f95e72472a22a5af12ad27
#
_cell.length_a   1.000
_cell.length_b   1.000
_cell.length_c   1.000
_cell.angle_alpha   90.00
_cell.angle_beta   90.00
_cell.angle_gamma   90.00
#
_symmetry.space_group_name_H-M   'P 1'
#
loop_
_entity.id
_entity.type
_entity.pdbx_description
1 polymer ?
#
loop_
_entity_poly.entity_id
_entity_poly.type
_entity_poly.pdbx_seq_one_letter_code
_entity_poly.pdbx_strand_id
1 'polypeptide(L)'
;MKAFLILEDGHVFKGTSIGSTRDVISEIVFNTSMTGYLEVMTDPSYAGQAVCMTYPLIGNYGICYDDQESSKPWVDGFIVRELSRVPSNFRSVDTIQHFLTKHDIPGIAGIDIRALTKILREKGTMNGMITVNENYDLDTIIPQLKAYTTGKVVEKVTCREKEILKGDGPKVALLDLGAKRNIARSLNKRGCEVTIYPALTPAEEILAANPDGIMLSNGPGDPKECTSIIKEIKKLYDSDVPIFAICLGHQLMALATGGETHKMKYGHRGGNHPVKDLATGRVYISSQNHGYVVDAEGLEEKNIAKPAFVNVNDGTNEGMAYEGKNIFTVQFHPEACPGPQDSSYLFDRFMDMMGGNK
;
A
#
# COMPACT_ATOMS: atom_id res chain seq x y z
N MET A 1 10.25 25.50 -14.39
CA MET A 1 9.92 24.88 -15.69
C MET A 1 8.44 24.53 -15.67
N LYS A 2 7.71 24.71 -16.77
CA LYS A 2 6.33 24.25 -16.89
C LYS A 2 6.28 22.71 -16.88
N ALA A 3 5.20 22.16 -16.33
CA ALA A 3 4.88 20.75 -16.40
C ALA A 3 3.39 20.56 -16.69
N PHE A 4 3.04 19.41 -17.24
CA PHE A 4 1.67 19.06 -17.59
C PHE A 4 1.34 17.67 -17.03
N LEU A 5 0.14 17.54 -16.46
CA LEU A 5 -0.48 16.28 -16.18
C LEU A 5 -1.58 16.05 -17.22
N ILE A 6 -1.43 15.02 -18.03
CA ILE A 6 -2.37 14.65 -19.10
C ILE A 6 -3.06 13.36 -18.66
N LEU A 7 -4.39 13.35 -18.60
CA LEU A 7 -5.18 12.18 -18.26
C LEU A 7 -5.67 11.45 -19.52
N GLU A 8 -5.92 10.16 -19.41
CA GLU A 8 -6.39 9.33 -20.54
C GLU A 8 -7.75 9.74 -21.11
N ASP A 9 -8.52 10.53 -20.37
CA ASP A 9 -9.79 11.10 -20.81
C ASP A 9 -9.66 12.46 -21.51
N GLY A 10 -8.42 12.93 -21.72
CA GLY A 10 -8.07 14.16 -22.42
C GLY A 10 -7.97 15.42 -21.54
N HIS A 11 -8.23 15.34 -20.22
CA HIS A 11 -8.00 16.48 -19.34
C HIS A 11 -6.51 16.78 -19.20
N VAL A 12 -6.16 18.06 -19.25
CA VAL A 12 -4.79 18.54 -19.09
C VAL A 12 -4.72 19.57 -17.97
N PHE A 13 -3.86 19.31 -16.99
CA PHE A 13 -3.54 20.25 -15.93
C PHE A 13 -2.14 20.83 -16.16
N LYS A 14 -2.05 22.16 -16.16
CA LYS A 14 -0.79 22.88 -16.30
C LYS A 14 -0.29 23.36 -14.96
N GLY A 15 0.96 23.07 -14.64
CA GLY A 15 1.61 23.46 -13.40
C GLY A 15 3.11 23.74 -13.59
N THR A 16 3.85 23.54 -12.51
CA THR A 16 5.31 23.73 -12.44
C THR A 16 5.96 22.42 -12.05
N SER A 17 7.05 22.04 -12.73
CA SER A 17 7.86 20.88 -12.36
C SER A 17 8.54 21.10 -11.02
N ILE A 18 8.48 20.11 -10.15
CA ILE A 18 9.10 20.09 -8.82
C ILE A 18 10.03 18.88 -8.61
N GLY A 19 10.34 18.13 -9.66
CA GLY A 19 11.19 16.93 -9.59
C GLY A 19 11.97 16.72 -10.89
N SER A 20 12.13 15.45 -11.28
CA SER A 20 12.74 15.07 -12.56
C SER A 20 11.97 15.61 -13.75
N THR A 21 12.69 15.81 -14.84
CA THR A 21 12.13 16.29 -16.11
C THR A 21 11.80 15.18 -17.11
N ARG A 22 12.00 13.91 -16.75
CA ARG A 22 11.59 12.78 -17.58
C ARG A 22 10.08 12.67 -17.66
N ASP A 23 9.61 12.13 -18.75
CA ASP A 23 8.20 11.75 -18.88
C ASP A 23 7.92 10.47 -18.10
N VAL A 24 6.72 10.38 -17.51
CA VAL A 24 6.25 9.16 -16.85
C VAL A 24 4.78 8.94 -17.14
N ILE A 25 4.43 7.68 -17.45
CA ILE A 25 3.06 7.20 -17.52
C ILE A 25 2.80 6.30 -16.32
N SER A 26 1.69 6.52 -15.62
CA SER A 26 1.29 5.72 -14.47
C SER A 26 -0.20 5.86 -14.16
N GLU A 27 -0.74 5.01 -13.30
CA GLU A 27 -2.07 5.21 -12.74
C GLU A 27 -2.07 6.43 -11.80
N ILE A 28 -2.98 7.36 -12.02
CA ILE A 28 -3.14 8.55 -11.18
C ILE A 28 -4.10 8.25 -10.05
N VAL A 29 -3.60 8.36 -8.82
CA VAL A 29 -4.35 8.14 -7.59
C VAL A 29 -4.28 9.36 -6.68
N PHE A 30 -5.18 9.46 -5.69
CA PHE A 30 -5.12 10.53 -4.70
C PHE A 30 -5.05 9.97 -3.28
N ASN A 31 -4.38 10.68 -2.39
CA ASN A 31 -4.29 10.37 -0.96
C ASN A 31 -4.80 11.56 -0.15
N THR A 32 -5.65 11.29 0.85
CA THR A 32 -6.30 12.32 1.66
C THR A 32 -5.59 12.65 2.97
N SER A 33 -4.43 12.05 3.23
CA SER A 33 -3.62 12.35 4.43
C SER A 33 -3.09 13.78 4.38
N MET A 34 -3.08 14.44 5.54
CA MET A 34 -2.51 15.79 5.69
C MET A 34 -1.00 15.76 5.91
N THR A 35 -0.46 14.64 6.36
CA THR A 35 0.94 14.41 6.72
C THR A 35 1.39 13.04 6.21
N GLY A 36 2.67 12.71 6.37
CA GLY A 36 3.20 11.40 6.00
C GLY A 36 3.54 11.27 4.52
N TYR A 37 3.89 12.36 3.87
CA TYR A 37 4.18 12.34 2.43
C TYR A 37 5.48 11.57 2.09
N LEU A 38 6.45 11.48 3.00
CA LEU A 38 7.64 10.65 2.78
C LEU A 38 7.30 9.16 2.88
N GLU A 39 6.51 8.79 3.88
CA GLU A 39 5.98 7.44 4.04
C GLU A 39 5.18 7.03 2.80
N VAL A 40 4.30 7.92 2.28
CA VAL A 40 3.58 7.69 1.02
C VAL A 40 4.54 7.49 -0.16
N MET A 41 5.56 8.36 -0.30
CA MET A 41 6.52 8.23 -1.40
C MET A 41 7.36 6.96 -1.33
N THR A 42 7.60 6.43 -0.14
CA THR A 42 8.46 5.26 0.09
C THR A 42 7.70 3.97 0.38
N ASP A 43 6.36 4.00 0.39
CA ASP A 43 5.51 2.81 0.48
C ASP A 43 5.52 2.04 -0.86
N PRO A 44 6.00 0.78 -0.88
CA PRO A 44 6.04 -0.01 -2.10
C PRO A 44 4.67 -0.25 -2.75
N SER A 45 3.58 -0.11 -1.98
CA SER A 45 2.21 -0.25 -2.51
C SER A 45 1.84 0.81 -3.56
N TYR A 46 2.61 1.91 -3.65
CA TYR A 46 2.43 2.93 -4.70
C TYR A 46 3.27 2.68 -5.96
N ALA A 47 4.00 1.57 -6.07
CA ALA A 47 4.73 1.27 -7.30
C ALA A 47 3.77 1.16 -8.51
N GLY A 48 4.07 1.88 -9.58
CA GLY A 48 3.21 2.01 -10.76
C GLY A 48 2.16 3.13 -10.65
N GLN A 49 2.22 3.97 -9.61
CA GLN A 49 1.25 5.04 -9.37
C GLN A 49 1.91 6.41 -9.22
N ALA A 50 1.28 7.46 -9.77
CA ALA A 50 1.56 8.84 -9.44
C ALA A 50 0.52 9.34 -8.44
N VAL A 51 1.00 9.86 -7.31
CA VAL A 51 0.16 10.18 -6.16
C VAL A 51 -0.14 11.67 -6.07
N CYS A 52 -1.43 12.01 -6.07
CA CYS A 52 -1.93 13.34 -5.78
C CYS A 52 -2.22 13.47 -4.28
N MET A 53 -1.48 14.33 -3.59
CA MET A 53 -1.80 14.70 -2.20
C MET A 53 -2.91 15.74 -2.22
N THR A 54 -4.06 15.44 -1.59
CA THR A 54 -5.21 16.34 -1.59
C THR A 54 -5.10 17.49 -0.59
N TYR A 55 -4.18 17.38 0.38
CA TYR A 55 -3.88 18.46 1.32
C TYR A 55 -3.20 19.63 0.59
N PRO A 56 -3.63 20.89 0.81
CA PRO A 56 -3.22 22.02 -0.03
C PRO A 56 -1.73 22.34 0.00
N LEU A 57 -1.08 22.20 1.17
CA LEU A 57 0.35 22.52 1.34
C LEU A 57 1.11 21.25 1.76
N ILE A 58 2.07 20.85 0.93
CA ILE A 58 2.93 19.68 1.16
C ILE A 58 4.39 20.11 1.29
N GLY A 59 5.19 19.40 2.09
CA GLY A 59 6.62 19.67 2.27
C GLY A 59 6.96 20.59 3.44
N ASN A 60 5.98 21.02 4.22
CA ASN A 60 6.14 21.98 5.30
C ASN A 60 7.06 21.51 6.45
N TYR A 61 7.26 20.21 6.64
CA TYR A 61 8.21 19.67 7.64
C TYR A 61 9.44 18.97 7.02
N GLY A 62 9.63 19.06 5.69
CA GLY A 62 10.79 18.53 4.98
C GLY A 62 10.84 17.01 4.90
N ILE A 63 12.04 16.48 4.68
CA ILE A 63 12.33 15.04 4.61
C ILE A 63 13.11 14.63 5.86
N CYS A 64 12.68 13.56 6.51
CA CYS A 64 13.39 12.85 7.55
C CYS A 64 13.54 11.39 7.13
N TYR A 65 14.76 10.96 6.77
CA TYR A 65 14.98 9.61 6.24
C TYR A 65 14.63 8.47 7.20
N ASP A 66 14.52 8.73 8.52
CA ASP A 66 14.10 7.73 9.51
C ASP A 66 12.62 7.32 9.33
N ASP A 67 11.81 8.18 8.70
CA ASP A 67 10.38 7.97 8.46
C ASP A 67 10.11 7.18 7.16
N GLN A 68 11.16 6.72 6.46
CA GLN A 68 10.99 5.90 5.25
C GLN A 68 10.43 4.52 5.56
N GLU A 69 9.47 4.09 4.74
CA GLU A 69 8.85 2.76 4.83
C GLU A 69 9.55 1.69 3.98
N SER A 70 10.53 2.08 3.17
CA SER A 70 11.41 1.16 2.43
C SER A 70 12.74 1.82 2.09
N SER A 71 13.62 1.12 1.37
CA SER A 71 14.99 1.60 1.05
C SER A 71 15.03 2.72 0.01
N LYS A 72 13.95 2.96 -0.73
CA LYS A 72 13.85 3.97 -1.79
C LYS A 72 12.40 4.39 -2.00
N PRO A 73 12.13 5.51 -2.69
CA PRO A 73 10.78 5.83 -3.13
C PRO A 73 10.29 4.86 -4.22
N TRP A 74 8.97 4.69 -4.26
CA TRP A 74 8.30 3.80 -5.21
C TRP A 74 7.22 4.49 -6.05
N VAL A 75 6.80 5.69 -5.67
CA VAL A 75 5.87 6.46 -6.49
C VAL A 75 6.50 6.80 -7.85
N ASP A 76 5.75 6.66 -8.93
CA ASP A 76 6.20 7.03 -10.28
C ASP A 76 6.18 8.54 -10.49
N GLY A 77 5.29 9.25 -9.79
CA GLY A 77 5.15 10.69 -9.86
C GLY A 77 4.50 11.28 -8.61
N PHE A 78 4.71 12.58 -8.38
CA PHE A 78 4.18 13.26 -7.21
C PHE A 78 3.45 14.55 -7.59
N ILE A 79 2.20 14.70 -7.13
CA ILE A 79 1.28 15.74 -7.57
C ILE A 79 0.79 16.52 -6.35
N VAL A 80 0.97 17.85 -6.33
CA VAL A 80 0.59 18.70 -5.20
C VAL A 80 -0.05 20.01 -5.66
N ARG A 81 -0.85 20.62 -4.80
CA ARG A 81 -1.34 21.98 -5.03
C ARG A 81 -0.24 23.00 -4.80
N GLU A 82 0.39 22.94 -3.63
CA GLU A 82 1.47 23.85 -3.25
C GLU A 82 2.58 23.06 -2.55
N LEU A 83 3.82 23.35 -2.95
CA LEU A 83 5.01 22.82 -2.31
C LEU A 83 5.60 23.90 -1.39
N SER A 84 5.81 23.56 -0.12
CA SER A 84 6.48 24.44 0.84
C SER A 84 7.89 24.79 0.34
N ARG A 85 8.20 26.09 0.32
CA ARG A 85 9.51 26.57 -0.12
C ARG A 85 10.62 26.31 0.88
N VAL A 86 10.27 26.36 2.18
CA VAL A 86 11.22 26.18 3.28
C VAL A 86 10.56 25.23 4.30
N PRO A 87 11.14 24.06 4.52
CA PRO A 87 10.66 23.18 5.58
C PRO A 87 10.99 23.76 6.96
N SER A 88 10.08 23.57 7.92
CA SER A 88 10.22 24.05 9.30
C SER A 88 10.00 22.91 10.28
N ASN A 89 11.03 22.08 10.46
CA ASN A 89 11.04 20.99 11.42
C ASN A 89 12.48 20.67 11.85
N PHE A 90 12.71 20.42 13.12
CA PHE A 90 14.06 20.11 13.65
C PHE A 90 14.66 18.80 13.12
N ARG A 91 13.82 17.85 12.64
CA ARG A 91 14.25 16.60 12.02
C ARG A 91 14.47 16.72 10.50
N SER A 92 14.14 17.86 9.90
CA SER A 92 14.28 18.05 8.45
C SER A 92 15.73 18.06 8.03
N VAL A 93 16.11 17.16 7.15
CA VAL A 93 17.46 17.06 6.58
C VAL A 93 17.47 17.34 5.07
N ASP A 94 16.30 17.41 4.44
CA ASP A 94 16.16 17.62 2.99
C ASP A 94 14.80 18.23 2.64
N THR A 95 14.64 18.65 1.37
CA THR A 95 13.38 19.13 0.81
C THR A 95 12.76 18.08 -0.11
N ILE A 96 11.43 18.13 -0.30
CA ILE A 96 10.75 17.24 -1.25
C ILE A 96 11.30 17.44 -2.67
N GLN A 97 11.53 18.70 -3.10
CA GLN A 97 12.03 18.96 -4.45
C GLN A 97 13.40 18.31 -4.70
N HIS A 98 14.33 18.42 -3.73
CA HIS A 98 15.62 17.78 -3.84
C HIS A 98 15.48 16.24 -3.81
N PHE A 99 14.65 15.70 -2.92
CA PHE A 99 14.36 14.27 -2.83
C PHE A 99 13.81 13.71 -4.17
N LEU A 100 12.81 14.35 -4.77
CA LEU A 100 12.25 13.94 -6.07
C LEU A 100 13.30 13.98 -7.18
N THR A 101 14.09 15.07 -7.25
CA THR A 101 15.16 15.20 -8.25
C THR A 101 16.25 14.15 -8.07
N LYS A 102 16.70 13.92 -6.84
CA LYS A 102 17.72 12.92 -6.49
C LYS A 102 17.32 11.51 -6.89
N HIS A 103 16.03 11.19 -6.78
CA HIS A 103 15.50 9.85 -7.08
C HIS A 103 14.86 9.74 -8.47
N ASP A 104 15.08 10.76 -9.34
CA ASP A 104 14.55 10.81 -10.71
C ASP A 104 13.02 10.63 -10.80
N ILE A 105 12.28 11.25 -9.86
CA ILE A 105 10.82 11.20 -9.81
C ILE A 105 10.25 12.50 -10.38
N PRO A 106 9.43 12.43 -11.44
CA PRO A 106 8.68 13.59 -11.93
C PRO A 106 7.67 14.09 -10.90
N GLY A 107 7.57 15.41 -10.76
CA GLY A 107 6.59 16.02 -9.88
C GLY A 107 5.99 17.28 -10.48
N ILE A 108 4.73 17.56 -10.14
CA ILE A 108 4.01 18.76 -10.60
C ILE A 108 3.32 19.45 -9.44
N ALA A 109 3.49 20.78 -9.35
CA ALA A 109 2.83 21.65 -8.39
C ALA A 109 2.03 22.76 -9.10
N GLY A 110 1.09 23.36 -8.37
CA GLY A 110 0.31 24.50 -8.85
C GLY A 110 -0.94 24.15 -9.64
N ILE A 111 -1.29 22.87 -9.74
CA ILE A 111 -2.52 22.42 -10.41
C ILE A 111 -3.73 22.47 -9.47
N ASP A 112 -4.92 22.45 -10.05
CA ASP A 112 -6.16 22.30 -9.29
C ASP A 112 -6.36 20.83 -8.87
N ILE A 113 -5.77 20.46 -7.74
CA ILE A 113 -5.91 19.09 -7.17
C ILE A 113 -7.35 18.76 -6.75
N ARG A 114 -8.19 19.78 -6.47
CA ARG A 114 -9.60 19.56 -6.15
C ARG A 114 -10.37 19.11 -7.40
N ALA A 115 -10.15 19.78 -8.54
CA ALA A 115 -10.73 19.36 -9.81
C ALA A 115 -10.23 17.97 -10.22
N LEU A 116 -8.92 17.70 -10.11
CA LEU A 116 -8.35 16.36 -10.36
C LEU A 116 -9.02 15.28 -9.49
N THR A 117 -9.08 15.51 -8.18
CA THR A 117 -9.70 14.56 -7.24
C THR A 117 -11.17 14.32 -7.57
N LYS A 118 -11.91 15.36 -7.98
CA LYS A 118 -13.31 15.21 -8.40
C LYS A 118 -13.44 14.32 -9.63
N ILE A 119 -12.61 14.51 -10.65
CA ILE A 119 -12.57 13.67 -11.85
C ILE A 119 -12.31 12.20 -11.45
N LEU A 120 -11.29 11.93 -10.64
CA LEU A 120 -10.95 10.58 -10.20
C LEU A 120 -12.07 9.93 -9.36
N ARG A 121 -12.78 10.68 -8.55
CA ARG A 121 -13.94 10.17 -7.80
C ARG A 121 -15.13 9.86 -8.69
N GLU A 122 -15.39 10.69 -9.69
CA GLU A 122 -16.54 10.55 -10.59
C GLU A 122 -16.31 9.49 -11.67
N LYS A 123 -15.09 9.40 -12.22
CA LYS A 123 -14.76 8.51 -13.34
C LYS A 123 -13.98 7.25 -12.93
N GLY A 124 -13.35 7.26 -11.78
CA GLY A 124 -12.42 6.24 -11.31
C GLY A 124 -10.96 6.67 -11.42
N THR A 125 -10.05 5.90 -10.81
CA THR A 125 -8.62 6.06 -11.09
C THR A 125 -8.36 5.78 -12.56
N MET A 126 -7.44 6.53 -13.16
CA MET A 126 -7.14 6.44 -14.58
C MET A 126 -5.65 6.68 -14.84
N ASN A 127 -5.19 6.25 -16.00
CA ASN A 127 -3.81 6.50 -16.39
C ASN A 127 -3.59 7.96 -16.78
N GLY A 128 -2.38 8.43 -16.54
CA GLY A 128 -1.96 9.77 -16.91
C GLY A 128 -0.47 9.85 -17.16
N MET A 129 -0.05 10.94 -17.80
CA MET A 129 1.35 11.28 -18.07
C MET A 129 1.71 12.57 -17.36
N ILE A 130 2.84 12.59 -16.65
CA ILE A 130 3.49 13.82 -16.22
C ILE A 130 4.63 14.09 -17.20
N THR A 131 4.63 15.28 -17.84
CA THR A 131 5.63 15.69 -18.83
C THR A 131 6.00 17.16 -18.69
N VAL A 132 7.22 17.52 -19.07
CA VAL A 132 7.68 18.91 -19.21
C VAL A 132 7.71 19.37 -20.69
N ASN A 133 7.38 18.47 -21.61
CA ASN A 133 7.29 18.80 -23.03
C ASN A 133 6.07 19.70 -23.30
N GLU A 134 6.31 20.94 -23.71
CA GLU A 134 5.22 21.88 -24.04
C GLU A 134 4.56 21.58 -25.40
N ASN A 135 5.23 20.79 -26.25
CA ASN A 135 4.75 20.41 -27.58
C ASN A 135 4.17 18.98 -27.58
N TYR A 136 3.41 18.63 -26.54
CA TYR A 136 2.74 17.33 -26.46
C TYR A 136 1.62 17.23 -27.49
N ASP A 137 1.40 16.01 -27.98
CA ASP A 137 0.33 15.67 -28.91
C ASP A 137 -0.66 14.70 -28.24
N LEU A 138 -1.89 15.15 -28.04
CA LEU A 138 -2.93 14.35 -27.37
C LEU A 138 -3.37 13.14 -28.19
N ASP A 139 -3.36 13.25 -29.52
CA ASP A 139 -3.76 12.14 -30.39
C ASP A 139 -2.78 10.97 -30.31
N THR A 140 -1.51 11.26 -29.99
CA THR A 140 -0.48 10.26 -29.76
C THR A 140 -0.48 9.74 -28.32
N ILE A 141 -0.66 10.62 -27.33
CA ILE A 141 -0.51 10.28 -25.90
C ILE A 141 -1.73 9.48 -25.38
N ILE A 142 -2.96 9.90 -25.69
CA ILE A 142 -4.17 9.27 -25.14
C ILE A 142 -4.24 7.77 -25.44
N PRO A 143 -3.94 7.28 -26.68
CA PRO A 143 -3.88 5.85 -26.94
C PRO A 143 -2.84 5.11 -26.07
N GLN A 144 -1.67 5.73 -25.84
CA GLN A 144 -0.62 5.14 -24.98
C GLN A 144 -1.10 5.03 -23.54
N LEU A 145 -1.76 6.07 -23.01
CA LEU A 145 -2.31 6.06 -21.66
C LEU A 145 -3.36 4.95 -21.50
N LYS A 146 -4.28 4.80 -22.44
CA LYS A 146 -5.32 3.76 -22.41
C LYS A 146 -4.76 2.34 -22.49
N ALA A 147 -3.62 2.16 -23.16
CA ALA A 147 -2.96 0.86 -23.29
C ALA A 147 -2.04 0.51 -22.11
N TYR A 148 -1.74 1.49 -21.23
CA TYR A 148 -0.79 1.28 -20.13
C TYR A 148 -1.37 0.35 -19.06
N THR A 149 -0.54 -0.59 -18.60
CA THR A 149 -0.80 -1.46 -17.45
C THR A 149 0.44 -1.54 -16.59
N THR A 150 0.28 -1.64 -15.28
CA THR A 150 1.39 -1.74 -14.33
C THR A 150 2.10 -3.10 -14.37
N GLY A 151 1.38 -4.15 -14.79
CA GLY A 151 1.87 -5.53 -14.86
C GLY A 151 2.23 -6.09 -13.47
N LYS A 152 3.13 -7.08 -13.44
CA LYS A 152 3.55 -7.78 -12.22
C LYS A 152 4.46 -6.93 -11.33
N VAL A 153 3.88 -6.09 -10.52
CA VAL A 153 4.60 -5.08 -9.73
C VAL A 153 5.24 -5.69 -8.48
N VAL A 154 4.64 -6.73 -7.87
CA VAL A 154 5.17 -7.40 -6.67
C VAL A 154 6.60 -7.90 -6.88
N GLU A 155 6.89 -8.50 -8.04
CA GLU A 155 8.23 -9.00 -8.37
C GLU A 155 9.30 -7.88 -8.45
N LYS A 156 8.88 -6.61 -8.64
CA LYS A 156 9.78 -5.45 -8.69
C LYS A 156 10.10 -4.88 -7.31
N VAL A 157 9.16 -5.03 -6.35
CA VAL A 157 9.24 -4.36 -5.03
C VAL A 157 9.71 -5.27 -3.92
N THR A 158 9.53 -6.59 -4.05
CA THR A 158 9.95 -7.58 -3.05
C THR A 158 11.46 -7.54 -2.82
N CYS A 159 11.91 -7.92 -1.63
CA CYS A 159 13.33 -8.07 -1.32
C CYS A 159 13.98 -9.10 -2.24
N ARG A 160 15.27 -8.92 -2.51
CA ARG A 160 16.05 -9.84 -3.38
C ARG A 160 16.56 -11.06 -2.62
N GLU A 161 16.87 -10.87 -1.35
CA GLU A 161 17.48 -11.87 -0.48
C GLU A 161 16.72 -11.89 0.85
N LYS A 162 16.82 -13.01 1.53
CA LYS A 162 16.26 -13.19 2.87
C LYS A 162 16.99 -12.29 3.87
N GLU A 163 16.23 -11.57 4.69
CA GLU A 163 16.74 -10.71 5.76
C GLU A 163 16.21 -11.19 7.10
N ILE A 164 17.01 -11.10 8.16
CA ILE A 164 16.63 -11.49 9.52
C ILE A 164 16.80 -10.32 10.47
N LEU A 165 15.69 -9.91 11.09
CA LEU A 165 15.69 -9.02 12.24
C LEU A 165 15.69 -9.88 13.51
N LYS A 166 16.80 -9.86 14.23
CA LYS A 166 16.96 -10.67 15.46
C LYS A 166 15.99 -10.23 16.55
N GLY A 167 15.49 -11.20 17.29
CA GLY A 167 14.67 -11.05 18.49
C GLY A 167 14.77 -12.32 19.33
N ASP A 168 14.38 -12.25 20.59
CA ASP A 168 14.47 -13.36 21.55
C ASP A 168 13.12 -14.09 21.75
N GLY A 169 12.07 -13.61 21.08
CA GLY A 169 10.71 -14.14 21.15
C GLY A 169 10.32 -15.02 19.96
N PRO A 170 9.02 -15.11 19.64
CA PRO A 170 8.52 -15.97 18.57
C PRO A 170 9.15 -15.68 17.20
N LYS A 171 9.34 -16.73 16.42
CA LYS A 171 9.87 -16.66 15.05
C LYS A 171 8.73 -16.38 14.07
N VAL A 172 8.80 -15.26 13.39
CA VAL A 172 7.82 -14.88 12.38
C VAL A 172 8.45 -14.91 11.00
N ALA A 173 7.84 -15.67 10.08
CA ALA A 173 8.14 -15.63 8.66
C ALA A 173 7.31 -14.54 8.00
N LEU A 174 7.92 -13.47 7.52
CA LEU A 174 7.27 -12.39 6.80
C LEU A 174 7.48 -12.58 5.30
N LEU A 175 6.41 -12.85 4.54
CA LEU A 175 6.44 -12.88 3.08
C LEU A 175 6.34 -11.46 2.55
N ASP A 176 7.41 -10.99 1.91
CA ASP A 176 7.53 -9.62 1.42
C ASP A 176 6.90 -9.47 0.03
N LEU A 177 5.67 -8.96 0.01
CA LEU A 177 4.91 -8.65 -1.21
C LEU A 177 5.11 -7.17 -1.63
N GLY A 178 5.99 -6.46 -0.97
CA GLY A 178 6.19 -5.02 -0.99
C GLY A 178 5.92 -4.43 0.39
N ALA A 179 6.56 -5.02 1.40
CA ALA A 179 6.32 -4.72 2.80
C ALA A 179 6.76 -3.31 3.18
N LYS A 180 5.90 -2.59 3.91
CA LYS A 180 6.35 -1.44 4.68
C LYS A 180 7.23 -1.91 5.84
N ARG A 181 8.35 -1.22 6.04
CA ARG A 181 9.28 -1.52 7.14
C ARG A 181 8.62 -1.57 8.51
N ASN A 182 7.57 -0.78 8.69
CA ASN A 182 6.90 -0.70 9.99
C ASN A 182 6.17 -1.99 10.37
N ILE A 183 5.83 -2.86 9.41
CA ILE A 183 5.29 -4.21 9.72
C ILE A 183 6.34 -5.03 10.46
N ALA A 184 7.53 -5.18 9.87
CA ALA A 184 8.62 -5.93 10.50
C ALA A 184 9.08 -5.29 11.82
N ARG A 185 9.16 -3.93 11.87
CA ARG A 185 9.46 -3.19 13.10
C ARG A 185 8.42 -3.41 14.20
N SER A 186 7.12 -3.49 13.86
CA SER A 186 6.04 -3.71 14.82
C SER A 186 6.10 -5.09 15.47
N LEU A 187 6.48 -6.12 14.70
CA LEU A 187 6.74 -7.47 15.21
C LEU A 187 8.01 -7.52 16.06
N ASN A 188 9.10 -6.94 15.57
CA ASN A 188 10.40 -6.96 16.26
C ASN A 188 10.36 -6.17 17.58
N LYS A 189 9.63 -5.03 17.63
CA LYS A 189 9.39 -4.29 18.89
C LYS A 189 8.65 -5.13 19.95
N ARG A 190 7.91 -6.15 19.54
CA ARG A 190 7.22 -7.12 20.41
C ARG A 190 8.09 -8.34 20.73
N GLY A 191 9.37 -8.28 20.38
CA GLY A 191 10.37 -9.31 20.68
C GLY A 191 10.52 -10.39 19.60
N CYS A 192 9.72 -10.39 18.53
CA CYS A 192 9.82 -11.41 17.48
C CYS A 192 11.18 -11.40 16.78
N GLU A 193 11.72 -12.60 16.52
CA GLU A 193 12.69 -12.78 15.44
C GLU A 193 11.93 -12.82 14.12
N VAL A 194 12.18 -11.84 13.22
CA VAL A 194 11.46 -11.73 11.95
C VAL A 194 12.37 -12.10 10.80
N THR A 195 12.04 -13.17 10.09
CA THR A 195 12.70 -13.54 8.83
C THR A 195 11.85 -13.07 7.66
N ILE A 196 12.38 -12.14 6.88
CA ILE A 196 11.73 -11.58 5.69
C ILE A 196 12.11 -12.44 4.49
N TYR A 197 11.11 -12.97 3.78
CA TYR A 197 11.28 -13.82 2.61
C TYR A 197 10.83 -13.10 1.34
N PRO A 198 11.57 -13.23 0.21
CA PRO A 198 11.08 -12.78 -1.09
C PRO A 198 9.72 -13.36 -1.46
N ALA A 199 8.90 -12.61 -2.19
CA ALA A 199 7.52 -12.99 -2.56
C ALA A 199 7.38 -14.34 -3.26
N LEU A 200 8.42 -14.77 -4.01
CA LEU A 200 8.41 -16.02 -4.77
C LEU A 200 9.03 -17.20 -4.00
N THR A 201 9.31 -17.05 -2.71
CA THR A 201 9.86 -18.14 -1.89
C THR A 201 8.82 -19.28 -1.78
N PRO A 202 9.20 -20.54 -2.06
CA PRO A 202 8.29 -21.66 -1.90
C PRO A 202 7.82 -21.83 -0.46
N ALA A 203 6.55 -22.21 -0.27
CA ALA A 203 5.97 -22.42 1.04
C ALA A 203 6.73 -23.49 1.85
N GLU A 204 7.26 -24.52 1.18
CA GLU A 204 8.04 -25.58 1.82
C GLU A 204 9.32 -25.01 2.48
N GLU A 205 9.99 -24.03 1.87
CA GLU A 205 11.16 -23.37 2.45
C GLU A 205 10.79 -22.58 3.71
N ILE A 206 9.67 -21.84 3.65
CA ILE A 206 9.16 -21.05 4.78
C ILE A 206 8.81 -21.98 5.94
N LEU A 207 8.07 -23.06 5.68
CA LEU A 207 7.63 -24.02 6.69
C LEU A 207 8.79 -24.85 7.27
N ALA A 208 9.82 -25.15 6.48
CA ALA A 208 11.03 -25.86 6.94
C ALA A 208 11.80 -25.07 8.02
N ALA A 209 11.64 -23.74 8.07
CA ALA A 209 12.22 -22.92 9.13
C ALA A 209 11.45 -23.01 10.47
N ASN A 210 10.33 -23.74 10.54
CA ASN A 210 9.47 -23.92 11.71
C ASN A 210 9.10 -22.57 12.36
N PRO A 211 8.45 -21.64 11.63
CA PRO A 211 8.01 -20.38 12.19
C PRO A 211 6.84 -20.60 13.18
N ASP A 212 6.79 -19.81 14.24
CA ASP A 212 5.66 -19.75 15.17
C ASP A 212 4.45 -19.04 14.56
N GLY A 213 4.68 -18.17 13.57
CA GLY A 213 3.64 -17.47 12.81
C GLY A 213 4.11 -16.97 11.46
N ILE A 214 3.16 -16.74 10.56
CA ILE A 214 3.41 -16.22 9.21
C ILE A 214 2.71 -14.88 9.06
N MET A 215 3.43 -13.88 8.56
CA MET A 215 2.92 -12.57 8.18
C MET A 215 2.92 -12.43 6.66
N LEU A 216 1.76 -12.19 6.04
CA LEU A 216 1.67 -11.79 4.65
C LEU A 216 1.55 -10.27 4.58
N SER A 217 2.52 -9.62 3.96
CA SER A 217 2.62 -8.16 3.97
C SER A 217 1.62 -7.49 3.02
N ASN A 218 1.57 -6.17 3.07
CA ASN A 218 1.01 -5.31 2.04
C ASN A 218 1.83 -5.39 0.74
N GLY A 219 1.31 -4.79 -0.33
CA GLY A 219 2.00 -4.69 -1.61
C GLY A 219 1.16 -4.02 -2.69
N PRO A 220 1.78 -3.75 -3.87
CA PRO A 220 1.15 -3.07 -5.00
C PRO A 220 0.43 -4.02 -5.97
N GLY A 221 -0.38 -3.41 -6.85
CA GLY A 221 -0.88 -4.03 -8.07
C GLY A 221 -2.21 -4.74 -7.95
N ASP A 222 -2.58 -5.45 -9.01
CA ASP A 222 -3.76 -6.31 -9.06
C ASP A 222 -3.43 -7.66 -8.38
N PRO A 223 -4.17 -8.07 -7.33
CA PRO A 223 -3.91 -9.35 -6.68
C PRO A 223 -4.05 -10.55 -7.62
N LYS A 224 -4.87 -10.48 -8.66
CA LYS A 224 -5.06 -11.55 -9.65
C LYS A 224 -3.83 -11.80 -10.53
N GLU A 225 -2.91 -10.84 -10.65
CA GLU A 225 -1.62 -11.00 -11.34
C GLU A 225 -0.62 -11.87 -10.56
N CYS A 226 -0.84 -12.08 -9.26
CA CYS A 226 0.07 -12.82 -8.36
C CYS A 226 -0.15 -14.33 -8.37
N THR A 227 -0.44 -14.94 -9.51
CA THR A 227 -0.89 -16.34 -9.64
C THR A 227 0.06 -17.38 -9.03
N SER A 228 1.38 -17.20 -9.12
CA SER A 228 2.38 -18.08 -8.50
C SER A 228 2.38 -17.96 -6.97
N ILE A 229 2.30 -16.72 -6.47
CA ILE A 229 2.28 -16.41 -5.04
C ILE A 229 1.01 -16.97 -4.38
N ILE A 230 -0.15 -16.83 -5.05
CA ILE A 230 -1.43 -17.40 -4.58
C ILE A 230 -1.33 -18.91 -4.34
N LYS A 231 -0.63 -19.64 -5.24
CA LYS A 231 -0.41 -21.10 -5.07
C LYS A 231 0.42 -21.43 -3.83
N GLU A 232 1.45 -20.64 -3.55
CA GLU A 232 2.28 -20.84 -2.34
C GLU A 232 1.50 -20.46 -1.07
N ILE A 233 0.73 -19.35 -1.09
CA ILE A 233 -0.14 -18.96 0.02
C ILE A 233 -1.18 -20.05 0.32
N LYS A 234 -1.72 -20.75 -0.69
CA LYS A 234 -2.62 -21.87 -0.49
C LYS A 234 -1.97 -22.99 0.33
N LYS A 235 -0.69 -23.31 0.08
CA LYS A 235 0.04 -24.31 0.88
C LYS A 235 0.29 -23.81 2.32
N LEU A 236 0.57 -22.50 2.50
CA LEU A 236 0.69 -21.90 3.83
C LEU A 236 -0.64 -21.95 4.58
N TYR A 237 -1.77 -21.69 3.91
CA TYR A 237 -3.12 -21.82 4.47
C TYR A 237 -3.42 -23.25 4.94
N ASP A 238 -2.95 -24.26 4.20
CA ASP A 238 -3.17 -25.68 4.54
C ASP A 238 -2.29 -26.15 5.71
N SER A 239 -1.27 -25.36 6.11
CA SER A 239 -0.49 -25.58 7.32
C SER A 239 -1.31 -25.16 8.56
N ASP A 240 -0.89 -25.63 9.75
CA ASP A 240 -1.52 -25.22 11.00
C ASP A 240 -0.82 -24.02 11.68
N VAL A 241 0.10 -23.37 10.97
CA VAL A 241 0.82 -22.19 11.47
C VAL A 241 -0.13 -20.98 11.50
N PRO A 242 -0.18 -20.21 12.59
CA PRO A 242 -0.96 -18.97 12.65
C PRO A 242 -0.56 -17.98 11.57
N ILE A 243 -1.55 -17.35 10.89
CA ILE A 243 -1.29 -16.36 9.83
C ILE A 243 -2.01 -15.06 10.14
N PHE A 244 -1.27 -13.96 10.00
CA PHE A 244 -1.80 -12.60 9.92
C PHE A 244 -1.46 -12.01 8.55
N ALA A 245 -2.45 -11.43 7.86
CA ALA A 245 -2.25 -10.87 6.52
C ALA A 245 -2.80 -9.44 6.42
N ILE A 246 -2.05 -8.56 5.74
CA ILE A 246 -2.33 -7.13 5.63
C ILE A 246 -2.45 -6.74 4.16
N CYS A 247 -3.51 -6.01 3.81
CA CYS A 247 -3.78 -5.35 2.53
C CYS A 247 -3.67 -6.35 1.34
N LEU A 248 -2.60 -6.33 0.55
CA LEU A 248 -2.41 -7.31 -0.54
C LEU A 248 -2.40 -8.74 0.01
N GLY A 249 -1.75 -9.00 1.15
CA GLY A 249 -1.76 -10.31 1.80
C GLY A 249 -3.16 -10.81 2.14
N HIS A 250 -4.07 -9.93 2.60
CA HIS A 250 -5.48 -10.22 2.81
C HIS A 250 -6.17 -10.64 1.50
N GLN A 251 -5.94 -9.90 0.42
CA GLN A 251 -6.53 -10.18 -0.89
C GLN A 251 -6.02 -11.50 -1.47
N LEU A 252 -4.72 -11.77 -1.37
CA LEU A 252 -4.12 -13.02 -1.84
C LEU A 252 -4.57 -14.23 -1.02
N MET A 253 -4.77 -14.09 0.31
CA MET A 253 -5.33 -15.14 1.15
C MET A 253 -6.76 -15.47 0.72
N ALA A 254 -7.59 -14.46 0.42
CA ALA A 254 -8.94 -14.67 -0.08
C ALA A 254 -8.93 -15.43 -1.42
N LEU A 255 -8.09 -15.02 -2.38
CA LEU A 255 -7.94 -15.71 -3.68
C LEU A 255 -7.41 -17.13 -3.52
N ALA A 256 -6.45 -17.37 -2.62
CA ALA A 256 -5.88 -18.69 -2.35
C ALA A 256 -6.92 -19.69 -1.78
N THR A 257 -7.97 -19.18 -1.15
CA THR A 257 -9.05 -19.97 -0.55
C THR A 257 -10.32 -20.02 -1.39
N GLY A 258 -10.26 -19.51 -2.63
CA GLY A 258 -11.37 -19.58 -3.60
C GLY A 258 -12.38 -18.44 -3.47
N GLY A 259 -11.98 -17.33 -2.85
CA GLY A 259 -12.68 -16.05 -2.88
C GLY A 259 -12.39 -15.24 -4.14
N GLU A 260 -13.02 -14.08 -4.25
CA GLU A 260 -12.88 -13.16 -5.38
C GLU A 260 -12.47 -11.77 -4.90
N THR A 261 -11.87 -11.00 -5.81
CA THR A 261 -11.55 -9.59 -5.61
C THR A 261 -12.01 -8.76 -6.80
N HIS A 262 -12.40 -7.51 -6.57
CA HIS A 262 -12.70 -6.59 -7.64
C HIS A 262 -12.03 -5.23 -7.45
N LYS A 263 -11.80 -4.51 -8.56
CA LYS A 263 -11.23 -3.17 -8.53
C LYS A 263 -12.30 -2.17 -8.08
N MET A 264 -11.95 -1.36 -7.10
CA MET A 264 -12.78 -0.25 -6.64
C MET A 264 -12.69 0.92 -7.63
N LYS A 265 -13.69 1.78 -7.63
CA LYS A 265 -13.72 2.94 -8.53
C LYS A 265 -12.52 3.87 -8.33
N TYR A 266 -12.18 4.22 -7.08
CA TYR A 266 -11.03 5.06 -6.75
C TYR A 266 -10.23 4.57 -5.54
N GLY A 267 -10.67 3.47 -4.90
CA GLY A 267 -10.00 2.87 -3.75
C GLY A 267 -10.06 3.71 -2.46
N HIS A 268 -9.45 3.18 -1.42
CA HIS A 268 -9.27 3.87 -0.14
C HIS A 268 -7.79 4.25 0.02
N ARG A 269 -7.50 5.57 0.17
CA ARG A 269 -6.14 6.06 0.41
C ARG A 269 -6.17 7.27 1.33
N GLY A 270 -5.60 7.09 2.52
CA GLY A 270 -5.55 8.13 3.56
C GLY A 270 -5.50 7.55 4.97
N GLY A 271 -5.32 8.40 5.96
CA GLY A 271 -5.23 8.04 7.38
C GLY A 271 -6.51 8.32 8.19
N ASN A 272 -7.68 8.39 7.55
CA ASN A 272 -8.94 8.83 8.17
C ASN A 272 -10.14 7.96 7.81
N HIS A 273 -9.91 6.68 7.52
CA HIS A 273 -10.98 5.75 7.17
C HIS A 273 -11.51 5.01 8.40
N PRO A 274 -12.82 5.14 8.72
CA PRO A 274 -13.42 4.45 9.86
C PRO A 274 -13.71 2.98 9.51
N VAL A 275 -13.18 2.07 10.32
CA VAL A 275 -13.37 0.62 10.20
C VAL A 275 -14.03 0.09 11.47
N LYS A 276 -15.10 -0.67 11.30
CA LYS A 276 -15.82 -1.31 12.41
C LYS A 276 -15.36 -2.76 12.59
N ASP A 277 -14.92 -3.09 13.78
CA ASP A 277 -14.73 -4.47 14.24
C ASP A 277 -16.10 -5.08 14.53
N LEU A 278 -16.45 -6.14 13.81
CA LEU A 278 -17.77 -6.78 13.89
C LEU A 278 -17.94 -7.61 15.17
N ALA A 279 -16.84 -8.09 15.76
CA ALA A 279 -16.91 -8.87 17.01
C ALA A 279 -17.21 -7.99 18.22
N THR A 280 -16.61 -6.78 18.26
CA THR A 280 -16.75 -5.87 19.41
C THR A 280 -17.74 -4.73 19.16
N GLY A 281 -18.09 -4.46 17.90
CA GLY A 281 -18.89 -3.31 17.46
C GLY A 281 -18.15 -1.96 17.50
N ARG A 282 -16.87 -1.97 17.90
CA ARG A 282 -16.04 -0.77 18.03
C ARG A 282 -15.59 -0.25 16.67
N VAL A 283 -15.50 1.06 16.53
CA VAL A 283 -14.99 1.74 15.32
C VAL A 283 -13.61 2.30 15.62
N TYR A 284 -12.68 2.02 14.70
CA TYR A 284 -11.31 2.55 14.71
C TYR A 284 -11.09 3.43 13.50
N ILE A 285 -10.24 4.44 13.62
CA ILE A 285 -9.75 5.18 12.46
C ILE A 285 -8.50 4.48 11.97
N SER A 286 -8.46 4.17 10.67
CA SER A 286 -7.40 3.39 10.06
C SER A 286 -6.67 4.12 8.93
N SER A 287 -5.44 3.70 8.69
CA SER A 287 -4.69 4.02 7.48
C SER A 287 -5.03 3.04 6.38
N GLN A 288 -5.23 3.54 5.17
CA GLN A 288 -5.63 2.75 4.01
C GLN A 288 -4.83 3.12 2.76
N ASN A 289 -4.48 2.14 1.96
CA ASN A 289 -3.89 2.33 0.64
C ASN A 289 -4.16 1.11 -0.24
N HIS A 290 -5.38 1.00 -0.79
CA HIS A 290 -5.73 -0.10 -1.69
C HIS A 290 -6.72 0.34 -2.77
N GLY A 291 -6.64 -0.31 -3.94
CA GLY A 291 -7.55 -0.11 -5.07
C GLY A 291 -8.44 -1.33 -5.34
N TYR A 292 -8.26 -2.42 -4.61
CA TYR A 292 -9.02 -3.67 -4.73
C TYR A 292 -9.64 -4.03 -3.39
N VAL A 293 -10.74 -4.78 -3.42
CA VAL A 293 -11.45 -5.26 -2.23
C VAL A 293 -11.85 -6.73 -2.42
N VAL A 294 -11.94 -7.45 -1.30
CA VAL A 294 -12.37 -8.85 -1.26
C VAL A 294 -13.90 -8.93 -1.21
N ASP A 295 -14.49 -9.77 -2.06
CA ASP A 295 -15.89 -10.16 -2.00
C ASP A 295 -16.07 -11.24 -0.91
N ALA A 296 -16.64 -10.84 0.23
CA ALA A 296 -16.75 -11.72 1.38
C ALA A 296 -17.80 -12.84 1.21
N GLU A 297 -18.89 -12.56 0.48
CA GLU A 297 -20.06 -13.45 0.35
C GLU A 297 -19.67 -14.88 -0.09
N GLY A 298 -18.84 -15.00 -1.14
CA GLY A 298 -18.44 -16.32 -1.64
C GLY A 298 -17.62 -17.17 -0.68
N LEU A 299 -16.87 -16.54 0.24
CA LEU A 299 -16.12 -17.24 1.31
C LEU A 299 -17.05 -17.60 2.49
N GLU A 300 -18.00 -16.72 2.81
CA GLU A 300 -18.97 -16.92 3.89
C GLU A 300 -19.95 -18.06 3.55
N GLU A 301 -20.52 -18.09 2.33
CA GLU A 301 -21.39 -19.15 1.85
C GLU A 301 -20.74 -20.55 1.90
N LYS A 302 -19.42 -20.61 1.65
CA LYS A 302 -18.63 -21.85 1.72
C LYS A 302 -18.16 -22.20 3.14
N ASN A 303 -18.49 -21.40 4.16
CA ASN A 303 -17.99 -21.52 5.54
C ASN A 303 -16.45 -21.58 5.64
N ILE A 304 -15.74 -20.88 4.74
CA ILE A 304 -14.28 -20.79 4.73
C ILE A 304 -13.81 -19.65 5.64
N ALA A 305 -14.43 -18.49 5.50
CA ALA A 305 -14.11 -17.31 6.29
C ALA A 305 -15.34 -16.41 6.40
N LYS A 306 -15.37 -15.58 7.45
CA LYS A 306 -16.41 -14.57 7.66
C LYS A 306 -15.82 -13.17 7.80
N PRO A 307 -16.57 -12.12 7.45
CA PRO A 307 -16.18 -10.75 7.67
C PRO A 307 -15.85 -10.51 9.15
N ALA A 308 -14.67 -9.92 9.41
CA ALA A 308 -14.25 -9.52 10.75
C ALA A 308 -14.29 -7.99 10.91
N PHE A 309 -14.05 -7.27 9.81
CA PHE A 309 -14.04 -5.82 9.77
C PHE A 309 -14.78 -5.30 8.54
N VAL A 310 -15.42 -4.13 8.69
CA VAL A 310 -16.17 -3.47 7.60
C VAL A 310 -15.91 -1.97 7.61
N ASN A 311 -15.77 -1.37 6.42
CA ASN A 311 -15.68 0.08 6.28
C ASN A 311 -17.03 0.73 6.61
N VAL A 312 -17.01 1.74 7.48
CA VAL A 312 -18.24 2.40 7.94
C VAL A 312 -18.85 3.30 6.85
N ASN A 313 -18.02 3.81 5.93
CA ASN A 313 -18.47 4.77 4.91
C ASN A 313 -19.21 4.10 3.75
N ASP A 314 -18.78 2.93 3.30
CA ASP A 314 -19.30 2.29 2.08
C ASP A 314 -19.63 0.79 2.26
N GLY A 315 -19.39 0.23 3.45
CA GLY A 315 -19.73 -1.16 3.76
C GLY A 315 -18.79 -2.20 3.13
N THR A 316 -17.70 -1.81 2.50
CA THR A 316 -16.74 -2.75 1.92
C THR A 316 -16.08 -3.63 2.99
N ASN A 317 -15.68 -4.85 2.60
CA ASN A 317 -14.96 -5.77 3.48
C ASN A 317 -13.57 -5.20 3.82
N GLU A 318 -13.27 -5.16 5.11
CA GLU A 318 -12.01 -4.64 5.65
C GLU A 318 -11.21 -5.71 6.42
N GLY A 319 -11.66 -6.95 6.41
CA GLY A 319 -10.93 -8.06 7.00
C GLY A 319 -11.77 -9.31 7.19
N MET A 320 -11.10 -10.46 7.24
CA MET A 320 -11.70 -11.79 7.35
C MET A 320 -11.12 -12.57 8.53
N ALA A 321 -11.94 -13.39 9.16
CA ALA A 321 -11.54 -14.44 10.10
C ALA A 321 -11.85 -15.81 9.47
N TYR A 322 -10.85 -16.69 9.42
CA TYR A 322 -10.97 -18.01 8.75
C TYR A 322 -11.45 -19.06 9.72
N GLU A 323 -12.50 -19.78 9.33
CA GLU A 323 -13.17 -20.77 10.18
C GLU A 323 -12.28 -22.01 10.44
N GLY A 324 -12.16 -22.39 11.71
CA GLY A 324 -11.35 -23.55 12.11
C GLY A 324 -9.84 -23.37 11.96
N LYS A 325 -9.37 -22.16 11.65
CA LYS A 325 -7.95 -21.84 11.47
C LYS A 325 -7.53 -20.67 12.36
N ASN A 326 -6.28 -20.67 12.78
CA ASN A 326 -5.65 -19.52 13.44
C ASN A 326 -5.21 -18.49 12.40
N ILE A 327 -6.16 -17.97 11.61
CA ILE A 327 -5.90 -17.03 10.51
C ILE A 327 -6.87 -15.87 10.60
N PHE A 328 -6.35 -14.65 10.60
CA PHE A 328 -7.13 -13.43 10.36
C PHE A 328 -6.41 -12.48 9.44
N THR A 329 -7.17 -11.68 8.73
CA THR A 329 -6.63 -10.78 7.72
C THR A 329 -7.31 -9.42 7.81
N VAL A 330 -6.61 -8.35 7.43
CA VAL A 330 -7.14 -6.99 7.38
C VAL A 330 -6.76 -6.30 6.08
N GLN A 331 -7.69 -5.49 5.55
CA GLN A 331 -7.46 -4.70 4.34
C GLN A 331 -6.69 -3.41 4.65
N PHE A 332 -6.92 -2.82 5.83
CA PHE A 332 -6.27 -1.61 6.30
C PHE A 332 -4.87 -1.90 6.88
N HIS A 333 -4.15 -0.82 7.25
CA HIS A 333 -2.76 -0.86 7.70
C HIS A 333 -2.65 -0.65 9.22
N PRO A 334 -2.60 -1.71 10.05
CA PRO A 334 -2.48 -1.59 11.51
C PRO A 334 -1.09 -1.13 11.96
N GLU A 335 -0.08 -1.23 11.09
CA GLU A 335 1.27 -0.72 11.30
C GLU A 335 1.32 0.82 11.16
N ALA A 336 0.25 1.45 10.62
CA ALA A 336 0.16 2.88 10.33
C ALA A 336 1.29 3.40 9.42
N CYS A 337 1.87 4.56 9.71
CA CYS A 337 2.95 5.22 8.98
C CYS A 337 2.68 5.33 7.45
N PRO A 338 1.93 6.39 7.05
CA PRO A 338 1.30 7.42 7.91
C PRO A 338 -0.05 6.97 8.48
N GLY A 339 -0.47 7.59 9.58
CA GLY A 339 -1.83 7.44 10.10
C GLY A 339 -1.89 7.09 11.59
N PRO A 340 -3.11 6.89 12.12
CA PRO A 340 -3.35 6.58 13.51
C PRO A 340 -2.90 5.14 13.87
N GLN A 341 -2.52 4.94 15.12
CA GLN A 341 -2.05 3.64 15.64
C GLN A 341 -3.15 2.86 16.39
N ASP A 342 -4.40 3.26 16.24
CA ASP A 342 -5.56 2.72 16.97
C ASP A 342 -5.73 1.20 16.77
N SER A 343 -5.29 0.68 15.63
CA SER A 343 -5.38 -0.73 15.26
C SER A 343 -4.11 -1.56 15.53
N SER A 344 -3.08 -0.96 16.18
CA SER A 344 -1.81 -1.65 16.45
C SER A 344 -1.95 -2.88 17.36
N TYR A 345 -3.03 -2.97 18.16
CA TYR A 345 -3.37 -4.13 18.99
C TYR A 345 -3.52 -5.43 18.19
N LEU A 346 -3.72 -5.35 16.88
CA LEU A 346 -3.82 -6.54 16.03
C LEU A 346 -2.51 -7.31 15.94
N PHE A 347 -1.37 -6.64 16.11
CA PHE A 347 -0.09 -7.33 16.27
C PHE A 347 -0.03 -8.08 17.62
N ASP A 348 -0.61 -7.53 18.69
CA ASP A 348 -0.68 -8.20 19.99
C ASP A 348 -1.59 -9.44 19.90
N ARG A 349 -2.73 -9.32 19.20
CA ARG A 349 -3.60 -10.48 18.88
C ARG A 349 -2.83 -11.57 18.12
N PHE A 350 -1.97 -11.20 17.16
CA PHE A 350 -1.15 -12.17 16.44
C PHE A 350 -0.11 -12.83 17.36
N MET A 351 0.51 -12.05 18.27
CA MET A 351 1.39 -12.62 19.31
C MET A 351 0.68 -13.66 20.18
N ASP A 352 -0.54 -13.35 20.62
CA ASP A 352 -1.35 -14.30 21.43
C ASP A 352 -1.64 -15.60 20.67
N MET A 353 -1.93 -15.53 19.37
CA MET A 353 -2.16 -16.70 18.52
C MET A 353 -0.94 -17.61 18.40
N MET A 354 0.27 -17.05 18.45
CA MET A 354 1.54 -17.78 18.48
C MET A 354 1.90 -18.34 19.88
N GLY A 355 1.09 -18.07 20.90
CA GLY A 355 1.37 -18.47 22.28
C GLY A 355 2.38 -17.57 23.00
N GLY A 356 2.59 -16.35 22.53
CA GLY A 356 3.60 -15.42 23.02
C GLY A 356 3.32 -14.76 24.38
N ASN A 357 2.17 -14.97 25.00
CA ASN A 357 1.77 -14.44 26.32
C ASN A 357 1.57 -15.57 27.34
N LYS A 358 2.54 -16.49 27.48
CA LYS A 358 2.57 -17.47 28.56
C LYS A 358 3.47 -17.00 29.69
#